data_a39248f1e53546cea022709a36bcfea8
#
_entry.id   a39248f1e53546cea022709a36bcfea8
#
_cell.length_a   1.000
_cell.length_b   1.000
_cell.length_c   1.000
_cell.angle_alpha   90.00
_cell.angle_beta   90.00
_cell.angle_gamma   90.00
#
_symmetry.space_group_name_H-M   'P 1'
#
loop_
_entity.id
_entity.type
_entity.pdbx_description
1 polymer ?
#
loop_
_entity_poly.entity_id
_entity_poly.type
_entity_poly.pdbx_seq_one_letter_code
_entity_poly.pdbx_strand_id
1 'polypeptide(L)'
;MDGAWRVLDLSSFEGTLESDRGGISVHPESGEAVHVPVADLAIVLVGMGAKLSASVMHRLCTADVALLFCDWRGIPEGGAYSWSEHGRVAARHRAQAAMTLPRKKALHN
;
A
#
# COMPACT_ATOMS: atom_id res chain seq x y z
N MET A 1 -8.15 -8.40 16.19
CA MET A 1 -7.52 -8.34 15.57
C MET A 1 -7.36 -7.51 14.77
N ASP A 2 -6.91 -7.14 14.57
CA ASP A 2 -6.83 -6.08 14.28
C ASP A 2 -5.97 -5.65 13.31
N GLY A 3 -4.95 -5.73 13.04
CA GLY A 3 -4.04 -5.24 12.05
C GLY A 3 -4.30 -5.75 10.66
N ALA A 4 -5.06 -6.81 10.54
CA ALA A 4 -5.24 -7.47 9.26
C ALA A 4 -5.97 -6.59 8.23
N TRP A 5 -6.60 -5.53 8.68
CA TRP A 5 -7.41 -4.71 7.77
C TRP A 5 -6.91 -3.28 7.67
N ARG A 6 -5.66 -3.07 7.93
CA ARG A 6 -5.11 -1.74 7.80
C ARG A 6 -4.89 -1.39 6.35
N VAL A 7 -5.37 -0.22 6.00
CA VAL A 7 -5.19 0.34 4.67
C VAL A 7 -4.27 1.55 4.80
N LEU A 8 -3.12 1.49 4.16
CA LEU A 8 -2.20 2.61 4.13
C LEU A 8 -2.50 3.40 2.86
N ASP A 9 -3.06 4.58 3.03
CA ASP A 9 -3.51 5.39 1.90
C ASP A 9 -2.45 6.41 1.54
N LEU A 10 -1.73 6.13 0.46
CA LEU A 10 -0.73 7.04 -0.09
C LEU A 10 -1.16 7.54 -1.46
N SER A 11 -2.47 7.62 -1.70
CA SER A 11 -2.97 8.01 -3.03
C SER A 11 -2.66 9.46 -3.37
N SER A 12 -2.49 10.32 -2.38
CA SER A 12 -2.11 11.71 -2.61
C SER A 12 -0.70 12.02 -2.12
N PHE A 13 0.05 11.00 -1.76
CA PHE A 13 1.41 11.13 -1.25
C PHE A 13 2.39 11.37 -2.39
N GLU A 14 3.39 12.22 -2.14
CA GLU A 14 4.50 12.43 -3.06
C GLU A 14 5.78 12.11 -2.34
N GLY A 15 6.53 11.18 -2.89
CA GLY A 15 7.76 10.74 -2.28
C GLY A 15 8.13 9.34 -2.74
N THR A 16 8.97 8.68 -1.95
CA THR A 16 9.56 7.40 -2.32
C THR A 16 9.25 6.35 -1.25
N LEU A 17 8.97 5.15 -1.72
CA LEU A 17 8.84 3.99 -0.85
C LEU A 17 10.06 3.11 -1.04
N GLU A 18 10.63 2.63 0.06
CA GLU A 18 11.80 1.77 0.01
C GLU A 18 11.56 0.53 0.85
N SER A 19 12.18 -0.56 0.43
CA SER A 19 12.15 -1.79 1.21
C SER A 19 13.04 -1.62 2.43
N ASP A 20 12.55 -2.06 3.57
CA ASP A 20 13.29 -1.94 4.82
C ASP A 20 13.08 -3.22 5.61
N ARG A 21 13.85 -3.37 6.68
CA ARG A 21 13.79 -4.58 7.48
C ARG A 21 12.38 -4.73 8.07
N GLY A 22 11.71 -5.81 7.70
CA GLY A 22 10.39 -6.10 8.22
C GLY A 22 9.28 -5.23 7.69
N GLY A 23 9.55 -4.36 6.71
CA GLY A 23 8.51 -3.49 6.22
C GLY A 23 8.95 -2.59 5.09
N ILE A 24 8.32 -1.45 5.01
CA ILE A 24 8.66 -0.44 4.03
C ILE A 24 8.91 0.88 4.74
N SER A 25 9.80 1.67 4.17
CA SER A 25 10.06 3.03 4.62
C SER A 25 9.41 4.00 3.66
N VAL A 26 8.64 4.92 4.20
CA VAL A 26 7.93 5.91 3.42
C VAL A 26 8.67 7.24 3.59
N HIS A 27 9.21 7.75 2.48
CA HIS A 27 10.04 8.96 2.48
C HIS A 27 9.31 10.07 1.77
N PRO A 28 8.64 10.97 2.49
CA PRO A 28 8.00 12.12 1.84
C PRO A 28 9.04 13.02 1.22
N GLU A 29 8.63 13.80 0.21
CA GLU A 29 9.53 14.77 -0.37
C GLU A 29 9.95 15.81 0.64
N SER A 30 9.08 16.14 1.59
CA SER A 30 9.43 16.98 2.71
C SER A 30 8.92 16.31 3.97
N GLY A 31 9.80 16.21 4.97
CA GLY A 31 9.44 15.57 6.22
C GLY A 31 10.27 14.33 6.45
N GLU A 32 10.01 13.68 7.55
CA GLU A 32 10.82 12.56 8.00
C GLU A 32 10.25 11.25 7.47
N ALA A 33 11.14 10.28 7.28
CA ALA A 33 10.76 8.95 6.86
C ALA A 33 9.99 8.25 7.97
N VAL A 34 9.04 7.43 7.56
CA VAL A 34 8.24 6.65 8.49
C VAL A 34 8.38 5.19 8.11
N HIS A 35 8.66 4.35 9.09
CA HIS A 35 8.75 2.91 8.89
C HIS A 35 7.40 2.28 9.17
N VAL A 36 6.92 1.46 8.23
CA VAL A 36 5.64 0.77 8.37
C VAL A 36 5.88 -0.72 8.26
N PRO A 37 5.63 -1.47 9.34
CA PRO A 37 5.80 -2.93 9.28
C PRO A 37 4.76 -3.55 8.35
N VAL A 38 5.20 -4.50 7.52
CA VAL A 38 4.26 -5.15 6.60
C VAL A 38 3.23 -6.00 7.36
N ALA A 39 3.57 -6.43 8.57
CA ALA A 39 2.63 -7.24 9.35
C ALA A 39 1.37 -6.44 9.72
N ASP A 40 1.46 -5.12 9.68
CA ASP A 40 0.32 -4.27 10.01
C ASP A 40 -0.52 -3.91 8.80
N LEU A 41 -0.16 -4.39 7.61
CA LEU A 41 -0.78 -3.94 6.38
C LEU A 41 -1.58 -5.04 5.71
N ALA A 42 -2.70 -4.65 5.14
CA ALA A 42 -3.45 -5.50 4.22
C ALA A 42 -3.42 -4.90 2.82
N ILE A 43 -3.46 -3.58 2.73
CA ILE A 43 -3.54 -2.88 1.46
C ILE A 43 -2.68 -1.63 1.53
N VAL A 44 -1.97 -1.35 0.44
CA VAL A 44 -1.28 -0.06 0.26
C VAL A 44 -1.83 0.56 -1.02
N LEU A 45 -2.33 1.78 -0.90
CA LEU A 45 -2.82 2.54 -2.05
C LEU A 45 -1.77 3.57 -2.42
N VAL A 46 -1.43 3.63 -3.71
CA VAL A 46 -0.45 4.63 -4.18
C VAL A 46 -1.03 5.37 -5.37
N GLY A 47 -0.72 6.64 -5.45
CA GLY A 47 -1.07 7.46 -6.59
C GLY A 47 0.14 7.69 -7.47
N MET A 48 0.03 8.65 -8.37
CA MET A 48 1.07 8.88 -9.36
C MET A 48 2.30 9.57 -8.80
N GLY A 49 2.19 10.16 -7.61
CA GLY A 49 3.34 10.83 -7.00
C GLY A 49 4.27 9.91 -6.24
N ALA A 50 3.90 8.65 -6.06
CA ALA A 50 4.71 7.70 -5.31
C ALA A 50 5.69 7.00 -6.23
N LYS A 51 6.94 6.90 -5.76
CA LYS A 51 7.99 6.19 -6.49
C LYS A 51 8.37 4.97 -5.67
N LEU A 52 8.41 3.81 -6.32
CA LEU A 52 8.78 2.59 -5.62
C LEU A 52 9.52 1.66 -6.56
N SER A 53 10.38 0.86 -5.98
CA SER A 53 11.18 -0.09 -6.74
C SER A 53 10.50 -1.44 -6.78
N ALA A 54 11.02 -2.32 -7.65
CA ALA A 54 10.57 -3.69 -7.67
C ALA A 54 10.79 -4.38 -6.33
N SER A 55 11.82 -3.97 -5.59
CA SER A 55 12.10 -4.53 -4.28
C SER A 55 10.94 -4.32 -3.33
N VAL A 56 10.34 -3.13 -3.36
CA VAL A 56 9.17 -2.83 -2.54
C VAL A 56 8.00 -3.72 -2.94
N MET A 57 7.77 -3.86 -4.25
CA MET A 57 6.67 -4.69 -4.73
C MET A 57 6.87 -6.15 -4.31
N HIS A 58 8.10 -6.64 -4.39
CA HIS A 58 8.41 -7.99 -3.93
C HIS A 58 8.06 -8.17 -2.46
N ARG A 59 8.47 -7.20 -1.65
CA ARG A 59 8.23 -7.28 -0.21
C ARG A 59 6.75 -7.35 0.09
N LEU A 60 5.96 -6.50 -0.56
CA LEU A 60 4.53 -6.47 -0.30
C LEU A 60 3.86 -7.75 -0.78
N CYS A 61 4.23 -8.23 -1.96
CA CYS A 61 3.64 -9.46 -2.48
C CYS A 61 3.99 -10.66 -1.59
N THR A 62 5.24 -10.72 -1.12
CA THR A 62 5.66 -11.83 -0.25
C THR A 62 4.89 -11.82 1.06
N ALA A 63 4.55 -10.64 1.55
CA ALA A 63 3.78 -10.50 2.78
C ALA A 63 2.27 -10.58 2.56
N ASP A 64 1.86 -10.85 1.33
CA ASP A 64 0.45 -10.94 0.96
C ASP A 64 -0.28 -9.62 1.20
N VAL A 65 0.41 -8.51 0.95
CA VAL A 65 -0.17 -7.18 1.01
C VAL A 65 -0.49 -6.74 -0.42
N ALA A 66 -1.72 -6.32 -0.65
CA ALA A 66 -2.12 -5.85 -1.98
C ALA A 66 -1.62 -4.42 -2.18
N LEU A 67 -0.99 -4.17 -3.33
CA LEU A 67 -0.57 -2.83 -3.72
C LEU A 67 -1.49 -2.37 -4.83
N LEU A 68 -2.25 -1.32 -4.57
CA LEU A 68 -3.25 -0.84 -5.53
C LEU A 68 -2.84 0.53 -6.05
N PHE A 69 -2.96 0.70 -7.35
CA PHE A 69 -2.62 1.95 -8.03
C PHE A 69 -3.91 2.76 -8.21
N CYS A 70 -3.90 3.99 -7.74
CA CYS A 70 -5.08 4.83 -7.73
C CYS A 70 -4.98 5.94 -8.76
N ASP A 71 -6.14 6.32 -9.30
CA ASP A 71 -6.21 7.48 -10.18
C ASP A 71 -6.20 8.77 -9.34
N TRP A 72 -6.36 9.91 -10.02
CA TRP A 72 -6.28 11.21 -9.35
C TRP A 72 -7.40 11.39 -8.31
N ARG A 73 -8.46 10.62 -8.41
CA ARG A 73 -9.54 10.67 -7.42
C ARG A 73 -9.28 9.77 -6.23
N GLY A 74 -8.21 9.00 -6.26
CA GLY A 74 -7.91 8.06 -5.20
C GLY A 74 -8.65 6.74 -5.35
N ILE A 75 -9.18 6.45 -6.53
CA ILE A 75 -9.92 5.23 -6.79
C ILE A 75 -8.97 4.22 -7.42
N PRO A 76 -8.89 3.01 -6.87
CA PRO A 76 -7.98 1.99 -7.44
C PRO A 76 -8.36 1.64 -8.86
N GLU A 77 -7.35 1.55 -9.73
CA GLU A 77 -7.56 1.18 -11.13
C GLU A 77 -6.67 0.02 -11.55
N GLY A 78 -5.77 -0.44 -10.69
CA GLY A 78 -4.92 -1.58 -10.97
C GLY A 78 -4.15 -1.95 -9.74
N GLY A 79 -3.36 -3.00 -9.84
CA GLY A 79 -2.61 -3.38 -8.66
C GLY A 79 -1.64 -4.52 -8.89
N ALA A 80 -0.87 -4.81 -7.84
CA ALA A 80 0.06 -5.94 -7.77
C ALA A 80 -0.27 -6.74 -6.53
N TYR A 81 -0.25 -8.06 -6.67
CA TYR A 81 -0.60 -8.93 -5.58
C TYR A 81 0.00 -10.31 -5.82
N SER A 82 -0.05 -11.15 -4.78
CA SER A 82 0.49 -12.49 -4.84
C SER A 82 -0.22 -13.34 -5.90
N TRP A 83 0.56 -14.18 -6.59
CA TRP A 83 0.01 -15.05 -7.62
C TRP A 83 -0.65 -16.31 -7.08
N SER A 84 -0.71 -16.49 -5.78
CA SER A 84 -1.46 -17.61 -5.23
C SER A 84 -2.94 -17.46 -5.58
N GLU A 85 -3.67 -18.57 -5.64
CA GLU A 85 -5.10 -18.52 -5.91
C GLU A 85 -5.80 -17.65 -4.89
N HIS A 86 -5.42 -17.82 -3.63
CA HIS A 86 -6.00 -17.03 -2.57
C HIS A 86 -5.69 -15.55 -2.76
N GLY A 87 -4.48 -15.25 -3.22
CA GLY A 87 -4.07 -13.88 -3.41
C GLY A 87 -4.93 -13.13 -4.41
N ARG A 88 -5.30 -13.81 -5.51
CA ARG A 88 -6.09 -13.14 -6.54
C ARG A 88 -7.48 -12.77 -6.04
N VAL A 89 -8.13 -13.70 -5.34
CA VAL A 89 -9.46 -13.45 -4.82
C VAL A 89 -9.38 -12.42 -3.69
N ALA A 90 -8.41 -12.56 -2.81
CA ALA A 90 -8.25 -11.64 -1.69
C ALA A 90 -7.96 -10.23 -2.17
N ALA A 91 -7.13 -10.08 -3.20
CA ALA A 91 -6.82 -8.76 -3.72
C ALA A 91 -8.06 -8.07 -4.28
N ARG A 92 -8.92 -8.83 -4.96
CA ARG A 92 -10.16 -8.26 -5.48
C ARG A 92 -11.06 -7.81 -4.35
N HIS A 93 -11.21 -8.64 -3.31
CA HIS A 93 -12.02 -8.27 -2.16
C HIS A 93 -11.44 -7.07 -1.44
N ARG A 94 -10.12 -7.00 -1.32
CA ARG A 94 -9.47 -5.88 -0.66
C ARG A 94 -9.67 -4.58 -1.44
N ALA A 95 -9.63 -4.65 -2.75
CA ALA A 95 -9.88 -3.48 -3.57
C ALA A 95 -11.29 -2.94 -3.33
N GLN A 96 -12.27 -3.83 -3.26
CA GLN A 96 -13.64 -3.41 -2.98
C GLN A 96 -13.75 -2.82 -1.58
N ALA A 97 -13.11 -3.47 -0.60
CA ALA A 97 -13.14 -2.97 0.76
C ALA A 97 -12.49 -1.61 0.88
N ALA A 98 -11.41 -1.39 0.14
CA ALA A 98 -10.70 -0.11 0.19
C ALA A 98 -11.57 1.04 -0.31
N MET A 99 -12.57 0.75 -1.12
CA MET A 99 -13.47 1.78 -1.62
C MET A 99 -14.57 2.12 -0.63
N THR A 100 -14.82 1.26 0.34
CA THR A 100 -15.93 1.43 1.27
C THR A 100 -15.52 1.64 2.71
N LEU A 101 -14.33 1.18 3.09
CA LEU A 101 -13.86 1.29 4.46
C LEU A 101 -13.15 2.61 4.69
N PRO A 102 -13.20 3.12 5.91
CA PRO A 102 -12.42 4.32 6.23
C PRO A 102 -10.95 4.06 5.99
N ARG A 103 -10.28 5.05 5.43
CA ARG A 103 -8.87 4.95 5.12
C ARG A 103 -8.06 5.77 6.09
N LYS A 104 -6.93 5.21 6.48
CA LYS A 104 -5.99 5.94 7.31
C LYS A 104 -4.97 6.58 6.37
N LYS A 105 -5.07 7.88 6.19
CA LYS A 105 -4.08 8.59 5.40
C LYS A 105 -2.85 8.83 6.22
N ALA A 106 -1.73 8.32 5.73
CA ALA A 106 -0.46 8.50 6.38
C ALA A 106 0.29 9.62 5.69
N LEU A 107 1.00 10.41 6.44
CA LEU A 107 1.93 11.39 5.89
C LEU A 107 1.28 12.39 4.96
N HIS A 108 0.05 12.74 5.24
CA HIS A 108 -0.51 13.83 4.46
C HIS A 108 -0.10 15.15 5.09
N ASN A 109 -0.05 16.16 4.29
CA ASN A 109 0.41 17.46 4.76
C ASN A 109 -0.74 18.32 5.21
#